data_1f334b762aaccc2afd5beeebb167437c
#
_entry.id   1f334b762aaccc2afd5beeebb167437c
#
_cell.length_a   1.000
_cell.length_b   1.000
_cell.length_c   1.000
_cell.angle_alpha   90.00
_cell.angle_beta   90.00
_cell.angle_gamma   90.00
#
_symmetry.space_group_name_H-M   'P 1'
#
loop_
_entity.id
_entity.type
_entity.pdbx_description
1 polymer ?
#
loop_
_entity_poly.entity_id
_entity_poly.type
_entity_poly.pdbx_seq_one_letter_code
_entity_poly.pdbx_strand_id
1 'polypeptide(L)'
;QHRAFEGATTVWQAGAAAWREVIALEQRIADQAMALGEMGDQCTNEMLEKFGHDQERFADLGGYIYHARVDAVLQGLGFDAEESKTRLVSTLSGGERGRVGLAAQLIAPADLLMLDEPTNHLDLDTTTWLQEWLKECDETVLVVSHDRAFMDAICTNILHIEAKTSE
;
A
#
# COMPACT_ATOMS: atom_id res chain seq x y z
N GLN A 1 -13.49 -5.29 -7.12
CA GLN A 1 -12.86 -4.08 -6.53
C GLN A 1 -13.46 -3.69 -5.15
N HIS A 2 -14.66 -4.10 -4.77
CA HIS A 2 -15.28 -3.72 -3.49
C HIS A 2 -14.83 -4.53 -2.25
N ARG A 3 -14.13 -5.65 -2.42
CA ARG A 3 -13.72 -6.53 -1.29
C ARG A 3 -12.42 -6.11 -0.58
N ALA A 4 -11.64 -5.18 -1.13
CA ALA A 4 -10.35 -4.78 -0.55
C ALA A 4 -10.45 -4.04 0.78
N PHE A 5 -11.63 -3.48 1.09
CA PHE A 5 -11.83 -2.61 2.26
C PHE A 5 -12.73 -3.22 3.35
N GLU A 6 -13.04 -4.51 3.30
CA GLU A 6 -13.78 -5.19 4.36
C GLU A 6 -12.98 -5.15 5.67
N GLY A 7 -13.42 -4.33 6.62
CA GLY A 7 -12.81 -4.14 7.92
C GLY A 7 -11.92 -2.89 8.07
N ALA A 8 -11.58 -2.18 6.98
CA ALA A 8 -10.88 -0.91 7.07
C ALA A 8 -11.86 0.23 7.39
N THR A 9 -11.57 1.02 8.40
CA THR A 9 -12.43 2.11 8.86
C THR A 9 -11.95 3.47 8.37
N THR A 10 -10.64 3.72 8.32
CA THR A 10 -10.04 4.97 7.86
C THR A 10 -9.36 4.84 6.50
N VAL A 11 -9.10 5.97 5.86
CA VAL A 11 -8.36 6.03 4.58
C VAL A 11 -6.99 5.37 4.73
N TRP A 12 -6.27 5.69 5.80
CA TRP A 12 -4.97 5.12 6.09
C TRP A 12 -5.02 3.60 6.26
N GLN A 13 -5.97 3.09 7.05
CA GLN A 13 -6.16 1.65 7.24
C GLN A 13 -6.51 0.93 5.93
N ALA A 14 -7.28 1.59 5.06
CA ALA A 14 -7.61 1.05 3.74
C ALA A 14 -6.37 0.97 2.84
N GLY A 15 -5.53 2.02 2.82
CA GLY A 15 -4.26 2.02 2.11
C GLY A 15 -3.30 0.94 2.63
N ALA A 16 -3.22 0.79 3.95
CA ALA A 16 -2.36 -0.20 4.61
C ALA A 16 -2.91 -1.63 4.59
N ALA A 17 -4.03 -1.92 3.91
CA ALA A 17 -4.73 -3.20 3.99
C ALA A 17 -3.88 -4.44 3.62
N ALA A 18 -2.87 -4.28 2.76
CA ALA A 18 -1.94 -5.34 2.40
C ALA A 18 -0.93 -5.69 3.52
N TRP A 19 -0.74 -4.80 4.49
CA TRP A 19 0.23 -4.93 5.58
C TRP A 19 -0.36 -5.48 6.87
N ARG A 20 -1.51 -6.18 6.80
CA ARG A 20 -2.21 -6.70 8.00
C ARG A 20 -1.33 -7.56 8.90
N GLU A 21 -0.46 -8.38 8.31
CA GLU A 21 0.47 -9.22 9.05
C GLU A 21 1.48 -8.37 9.82
N VAL A 22 2.06 -7.36 9.16
CA VAL A 22 3.02 -6.44 9.77
C VAL A 22 2.36 -5.63 10.89
N ILE A 23 1.15 -5.10 10.66
CA ILE A 23 0.37 -4.36 11.66
C ILE A 23 0.07 -5.23 12.89
N ALA A 24 -0.35 -6.48 12.68
CA ALA A 24 -0.61 -7.41 13.76
C ALA A 24 0.67 -7.77 14.53
N LEU A 25 1.79 -7.85 13.83
CA LEU A 25 3.10 -8.13 14.42
C LEU A 25 3.62 -6.93 15.23
N GLU A 26 3.44 -5.70 14.72
CA GLU A 26 3.76 -4.47 15.43
C GLU A 26 3.02 -4.37 16.76
N GLN A 27 1.69 -4.60 16.75
CA GLN A 27 0.90 -4.62 17.97
C GLN A 27 1.37 -5.68 18.94
N ARG A 28 1.68 -6.90 18.47
CA ARG A 28 2.18 -7.98 19.33
C ARG A 28 3.52 -7.65 19.94
N ILE A 29 4.44 -7.04 19.20
CA ILE A 29 5.74 -6.58 19.71
C ILE A 29 5.53 -5.51 20.79
N ALA A 30 4.62 -4.57 20.57
CA ALA A 30 4.30 -3.55 21.57
C ALA A 30 3.75 -4.16 22.87
N ASP A 31 2.80 -5.10 22.76
CA ASP A 31 2.22 -5.81 23.92
C ASP A 31 3.27 -6.62 24.66
N GLN A 32 4.17 -7.31 23.95
CA GLN A 32 5.29 -8.04 24.54
C GLN A 32 6.27 -7.11 25.26
N ALA A 33 6.61 -5.96 24.65
CA ALA A 33 7.51 -4.99 25.28
C ALA A 33 6.93 -4.43 26.57
N MET A 34 5.62 -4.15 26.61
CA MET A 34 4.92 -3.73 27.83
C MET A 34 4.98 -4.82 28.91
N ALA A 35 4.64 -6.06 28.55
CA ALA A 35 4.65 -7.19 29.50
C ALA A 35 6.06 -7.46 30.07
N LEU A 36 7.11 -7.40 29.22
CA LEU A 36 8.50 -7.54 29.65
C LEU A 36 8.91 -6.40 30.61
N GLY A 37 8.48 -5.16 30.34
CA GLY A 37 8.73 -4.01 31.21
C GLY A 37 8.10 -4.14 32.60
N GLU A 38 6.86 -4.68 32.66
CA GLU A 38 6.15 -4.91 33.93
C GLU A 38 6.74 -6.05 34.77
N MET A 39 7.26 -7.10 34.10
CA MET A 39 7.83 -8.28 34.78
C MET A 39 9.25 -8.07 35.32
N GLY A 40 9.99 -7.12 34.76
CA GLY A 40 11.37 -6.82 35.18
C GLY A 40 12.25 -8.08 35.24
N ASP A 41 12.82 -8.38 36.40
CA ASP A 41 13.73 -9.55 36.63
C ASP A 41 13.02 -10.92 36.54
N GLN A 42 11.69 -10.95 36.40
CA GLN A 42 10.91 -12.20 36.26
C GLN A 42 10.75 -12.64 34.80
N CYS A 43 11.33 -11.93 33.85
CA CYS A 43 11.29 -12.29 32.43
C CYS A 43 12.00 -13.64 32.21
N THR A 44 11.36 -14.55 31.49
CA THR A 44 11.96 -15.81 31.09
C THR A 44 12.74 -15.67 29.79
N ASN A 45 13.76 -16.53 29.59
CA ASN A 45 14.51 -16.57 28.35
C ASN A 45 13.59 -16.85 27.15
N GLU A 46 12.58 -17.70 27.29
CA GLU A 46 11.59 -17.99 26.24
C GLU A 46 10.81 -16.74 25.80
N MET A 47 10.44 -15.86 26.74
CA MET A 47 9.77 -14.60 26.42
C MET A 47 10.67 -13.66 25.64
N LEU A 48 11.95 -13.57 26.01
CA LEU A 48 12.95 -12.74 25.33
C LEU A 48 13.26 -13.30 23.92
N GLU A 49 13.38 -14.60 23.76
CA GLU A 49 13.59 -15.25 22.47
C GLU A 49 12.39 -15.00 21.52
N LYS A 50 11.16 -15.14 22.02
CA LYS A 50 9.96 -14.88 21.23
C LYS A 50 9.86 -13.42 20.80
N PHE A 51 10.17 -12.49 21.69
CA PHE A 51 10.20 -11.05 21.38
C PHE A 51 11.26 -10.75 20.31
N GLY A 52 12.47 -11.29 20.44
CA GLY A 52 13.53 -11.14 19.45
C GLY A 52 13.15 -11.69 18.08
N HIS A 53 12.56 -12.89 18.03
CA HIS A 53 12.09 -13.50 16.80
C HIS A 53 10.99 -12.66 16.12
N ASP A 54 10.03 -12.13 16.89
CA ASP A 54 8.98 -11.28 16.34
C ASP A 54 9.55 -9.96 15.80
N GLN A 55 10.58 -9.39 16.44
CA GLN A 55 11.28 -8.20 15.93
C GLN A 55 12.05 -8.47 14.63
N GLU A 56 12.77 -9.59 14.53
CA GLU A 56 13.45 -10.01 13.31
C GLU A 56 12.44 -10.16 12.15
N ARG A 57 11.35 -10.88 12.40
CA ARG A 57 10.28 -11.06 11.41
C ARG A 57 9.66 -9.73 10.97
N PHE A 58 9.45 -8.81 11.91
CA PHE A 58 8.94 -7.48 11.60
C PHE A 58 9.89 -6.70 10.69
N ALA A 59 11.20 -6.77 10.96
CA ALA A 59 12.22 -6.15 10.12
C ALA A 59 12.25 -6.76 8.70
N ASP A 60 12.25 -8.10 8.60
CA ASP A 60 12.27 -8.85 7.35
C ASP A 60 11.05 -8.55 6.46
N LEU A 61 9.90 -8.34 7.08
CA LEU A 61 8.66 -7.96 6.38
C LEU A 61 8.58 -6.45 6.05
N GLY A 62 9.62 -5.67 6.29
CA GLY A 62 9.64 -4.24 6.01
C GLY A 62 8.85 -3.38 7.01
N GLY A 63 8.68 -3.88 8.24
CA GLY A 63 7.88 -3.23 9.29
C GLY A 63 8.35 -1.81 9.65
N TYR A 64 9.63 -1.49 9.47
CA TYR A 64 10.15 -0.15 9.77
C TYR A 64 9.85 0.89 8.69
N ILE A 65 9.50 0.47 7.48
CA ILE A 65 9.28 1.38 6.34
C ILE A 65 7.82 1.52 5.92
N TYR A 66 6.93 0.59 6.33
CA TYR A 66 5.58 0.55 5.78
C TYR A 66 4.74 1.80 6.11
N HIS A 67 4.88 2.39 7.29
CA HIS A 67 4.20 3.64 7.64
C HIS A 67 4.57 4.77 6.67
N ALA A 68 5.86 4.98 6.44
CA ALA A 68 6.34 6.01 5.54
C ALA A 68 5.88 5.74 4.08
N ARG A 69 5.87 4.48 3.64
CA ARG A 69 5.37 4.09 2.31
C ARG A 69 3.87 4.38 2.18
N VAL A 70 3.07 4.05 3.20
CA VAL A 70 1.62 4.34 3.21
C VAL A 70 1.36 5.84 3.15
N ASP A 71 2.03 6.61 4.00
CA ASP A 71 1.88 8.07 4.06
C ASP A 71 2.29 8.73 2.74
N ALA A 72 3.44 8.35 2.16
CA ALA A 72 3.92 8.90 0.90
C ALA A 72 2.98 8.63 -0.27
N VAL A 73 2.46 7.40 -0.39
CA VAL A 73 1.55 7.04 -1.50
C VAL A 73 0.19 7.72 -1.33
N LEU A 74 -0.36 7.78 -0.12
CA LEU A 74 -1.62 8.48 0.12
C LEU A 74 -1.49 9.98 -0.17
N GLN A 75 -0.39 10.62 0.27
CA GLN A 75 -0.08 12.02 -0.05
C GLN A 75 0.01 12.26 -1.56
N GLY A 76 0.77 11.42 -2.27
CA GLY A 76 0.91 11.52 -3.72
C GLY A 76 -0.40 11.37 -4.47
N LEU A 77 -1.35 10.62 -3.91
CA LEU A 77 -2.72 10.48 -4.45
C LEU A 77 -3.70 11.54 -3.91
N GLY A 78 -3.19 12.61 -3.28
CA GLY A 78 -3.96 13.79 -2.89
C GLY A 78 -4.72 13.66 -1.58
N PHE A 79 -4.29 12.75 -0.69
CA PHE A 79 -4.82 12.68 0.69
C PHE A 79 -3.86 13.37 1.66
N ASP A 80 -4.40 14.15 2.58
CA ASP A 80 -3.61 14.69 3.68
C ASP A 80 -3.21 13.58 4.66
N ALA A 81 -1.96 13.61 5.14
CA ALA A 81 -1.40 12.56 5.98
C ALA A 81 -2.14 12.40 7.32
N GLU A 82 -2.51 13.51 7.98
CA GLU A 82 -3.21 13.47 9.26
C GLU A 82 -4.71 13.20 9.07
N GLU A 83 -5.32 13.80 8.04
CA GLU A 83 -6.72 13.56 7.71
C GLU A 83 -6.96 12.08 7.36
N SER A 84 -6.04 11.44 6.63
CA SER A 84 -6.16 10.04 6.22
C SER A 84 -6.26 9.07 7.40
N LYS A 85 -5.66 9.39 8.54
CA LYS A 85 -5.69 8.58 9.77
C LYS A 85 -7.04 8.62 10.49
N THR A 86 -7.84 9.67 10.25
CA THR A 86 -9.11 9.90 10.94
C THR A 86 -10.33 9.83 10.02
N ARG A 87 -10.17 10.20 8.76
CA ARG A 87 -11.24 10.25 7.77
C ARG A 87 -11.72 8.84 7.40
N LEU A 88 -13.03 8.61 7.50
CA LEU A 88 -13.61 7.30 7.22
C LEU A 88 -13.77 7.06 5.70
N VAL A 89 -13.49 5.85 5.23
CA VAL A 89 -13.70 5.43 3.84
C VAL A 89 -15.16 5.60 3.39
N SER A 90 -16.11 5.45 4.31
CA SER A 90 -17.54 5.62 4.05
C SER A 90 -17.92 7.04 3.63
N THR A 91 -17.12 8.06 4.00
CA THR A 91 -17.38 9.48 3.68
C THR A 91 -16.79 9.90 2.35
N LEU A 92 -16.03 9.04 1.69
CA LEU A 92 -15.35 9.35 0.43
C LEU A 92 -16.31 9.38 -0.76
N SER A 93 -16.05 10.27 -1.70
CA SER A 93 -16.64 10.25 -3.04
C SER A 93 -16.20 9.00 -3.83
N GLY A 94 -16.85 8.73 -4.97
CA GLY A 94 -16.48 7.62 -5.84
C GLY A 94 -15.03 7.71 -6.36
N GLY A 95 -14.61 8.92 -6.77
CA GLY A 95 -13.23 9.16 -7.23
C GLY A 95 -12.19 8.99 -6.12
N GLU A 96 -12.46 9.52 -4.92
CA GLU A 96 -11.57 9.33 -3.76
C GLU A 96 -11.45 7.85 -3.37
N ARG A 97 -12.55 7.09 -3.41
CA ARG A 97 -12.49 5.63 -3.19
C ARG A 97 -11.66 4.92 -4.24
N GLY A 98 -11.73 5.35 -5.50
CA GLY A 98 -10.87 4.86 -6.56
C GLY A 98 -9.39 5.11 -6.25
N ARG A 99 -9.03 6.32 -5.82
CA ARG A 99 -7.66 6.67 -5.43
C ARG A 99 -7.16 5.88 -4.21
N VAL A 100 -7.99 5.65 -3.19
CA VAL A 100 -7.62 4.77 -2.06
C VAL A 100 -7.42 3.33 -2.52
N GLY A 101 -8.23 2.85 -3.46
CA GLY A 101 -8.05 1.54 -4.09
C GLY A 101 -6.73 1.42 -4.84
N LEU A 102 -6.35 2.45 -5.59
CA LEU A 102 -5.04 2.54 -6.25
C LEU A 102 -3.91 2.59 -5.20
N ALA A 103 -4.03 3.42 -4.16
CA ALA A 103 -3.07 3.48 -3.06
C ALA A 103 -2.79 2.09 -2.48
N ALA A 104 -3.83 1.34 -2.15
CA ALA A 104 -3.71 0.00 -1.59
C ALA A 104 -2.96 -0.99 -2.51
N GLN A 105 -3.06 -0.81 -3.85
CA GLN A 105 -2.31 -1.60 -4.83
C GLN A 105 -0.83 -1.19 -4.87
N LEU A 106 -0.55 0.12 -4.93
CA LEU A 106 0.82 0.66 -4.98
C LEU A 106 1.62 0.39 -3.70
N ILE A 107 0.94 0.36 -2.55
CA ILE A 107 1.55 0.13 -1.24
C ILE A 107 1.83 -1.36 -1.00
N ALA A 108 1.05 -2.26 -1.60
CA ALA A 108 1.18 -3.69 -1.38
C ALA A 108 2.58 -4.19 -1.79
N PRO A 109 3.23 -5.03 -0.96
CA PRO A 109 4.47 -5.68 -1.38
C PRO A 109 4.14 -6.69 -2.49
N ALA A 110 4.74 -6.52 -3.66
CA ALA A 110 4.49 -7.36 -4.82
C ALA A 110 5.70 -7.34 -5.78
N ASP A 111 5.94 -8.45 -6.48
CA ASP A 111 6.94 -8.52 -7.55
C ASP A 111 6.39 -8.00 -8.89
N LEU A 112 5.07 -8.03 -9.04
CA LEU A 112 4.35 -7.60 -10.23
C LEU A 112 3.14 -6.74 -9.85
N LEU A 113 3.14 -5.51 -10.32
CA LEU A 113 2.04 -4.55 -10.19
C LEU A 113 1.22 -4.55 -11.48
N MET A 114 -0.07 -4.86 -11.39
CA MET A 114 -1.00 -4.84 -12.52
C MET A 114 -2.00 -3.70 -12.35
N LEU A 115 -1.97 -2.73 -13.25
CA LEU A 115 -2.82 -1.55 -13.22
C LEU A 115 -3.73 -1.51 -14.45
N ASP A 116 -5.02 -1.36 -14.22
CA ASP A 116 -6.04 -1.21 -15.25
C ASP A 116 -6.62 0.20 -15.18
N GLU A 117 -6.35 0.99 -16.24
CA GLU A 117 -6.76 2.40 -16.36
C GLU A 117 -6.46 3.24 -15.11
N PRO A 118 -5.20 3.27 -14.61
CA PRO A 118 -4.87 3.86 -13.31
C PRO A 118 -5.05 5.38 -13.27
N THR A 119 -5.07 6.05 -14.43
CA THR A 119 -5.25 7.50 -14.54
C THR A 119 -6.72 7.95 -14.46
N ASN A 120 -7.67 7.02 -14.47
CA ASN A 120 -9.07 7.36 -14.35
C ASN A 120 -9.36 8.07 -13.03
N HIS A 121 -9.99 9.23 -13.11
CA HIS A 121 -10.36 10.09 -11.98
C HIS A 121 -9.19 10.75 -11.25
N LEU A 122 -7.99 10.76 -11.85
CA LEU A 122 -6.84 11.54 -11.39
C LEU A 122 -6.81 12.90 -12.08
N ASP A 123 -6.41 13.93 -11.34
CA ASP A 123 -6.02 15.21 -11.90
C ASP A 123 -4.59 15.17 -12.46
N LEU A 124 -4.15 16.27 -13.05
CA LEU A 124 -2.83 16.33 -13.69
C LEU A 124 -1.69 16.13 -12.68
N ASP A 125 -1.81 16.74 -11.51
CA ASP A 125 -0.76 16.69 -10.48
C ASP A 125 -0.60 15.26 -9.94
N THR A 126 -1.71 14.61 -9.62
CA THR A 126 -1.74 13.21 -9.16
C THR A 126 -1.26 12.24 -10.24
N THR A 127 -1.61 12.50 -11.52
CA THR A 127 -1.13 11.69 -12.66
C THR A 127 0.37 11.83 -12.84
N THR A 128 0.90 13.05 -12.74
CA THR A 128 2.35 13.30 -12.83
C THR A 128 3.10 12.61 -11.69
N TRP A 129 2.59 12.72 -10.47
CA TRP A 129 3.15 12.01 -9.33
C TRP A 129 3.15 10.48 -9.55
N LEU A 130 2.06 9.91 -10.06
CA LEU A 130 1.97 8.48 -10.34
C LEU A 130 2.99 8.03 -11.40
N GLN A 131 3.21 8.85 -12.43
CA GLN A 131 4.25 8.58 -13.44
C GLN A 131 5.65 8.54 -12.83
N GLU A 132 5.98 9.48 -11.95
CA GLU A 132 7.27 9.52 -11.26
C GLU A 132 7.43 8.32 -10.35
N TRP A 133 6.42 8.00 -9.56
CA TRP A 133 6.42 6.85 -8.67
C TRP A 133 6.62 5.53 -9.44
N LEU A 134 5.92 5.33 -10.57
CA LEU A 134 6.06 4.13 -11.40
C LEU A 134 7.41 4.00 -12.10
N LYS A 135 8.12 5.11 -12.35
CA LYS A 135 9.49 5.08 -12.88
C LYS A 135 10.53 4.68 -11.86
N GLU A 136 10.27 4.99 -10.60
CA GLU A 136 11.20 4.77 -9.48
C GLU A 136 10.95 3.45 -8.75
N CYS A 137 9.79 2.81 -8.96
CA CYS A 137 9.47 1.56 -8.28
C CYS A 137 10.31 0.40 -8.81
N ASP A 138 10.70 -0.50 -7.91
CA ASP A 138 11.50 -1.69 -8.22
C ASP A 138 10.64 -2.85 -8.79
N GLU A 139 9.33 -2.75 -8.67
CA GLU A 139 8.37 -3.77 -9.09
C GLU A 139 8.26 -3.84 -10.62
N THR A 140 8.01 -5.02 -11.17
CA THR A 140 7.60 -5.14 -12.58
C THR A 140 6.19 -4.58 -12.74
N VAL A 141 6.00 -3.66 -13.69
CA VAL A 141 4.70 -3.00 -13.90
C VAL A 141 4.06 -3.44 -15.22
N LEU A 142 2.82 -3.89 -15.15
CA LEU A 142 1.96 -4.12 -16.30
C LEU A 142 0.78 -3.15 -16.25
N VAL A 143 0.69 -2.28 -17.25
CA VAL A 143 -0.37 -1.26 -17.32
C VAL A 143 -1.24 -1.49 -18.53
N VAL A 144 -2.56 -1.42 -18.31
CA VAL A 144 -3.55 -1.27 -19.38
C VAL A 144 -4.07 0.17 -19.31
N SER A 145 -3.94 0.92 -20.40
CA SER A 145 -4.45 2.31 -20.49
C SER A 145 -4.73 2.70 -21.94
N HIS A 146 -5.65 3.63 -22.11
CA HIS A 146 -5.89 4.34 -23.37
C HIS A 146 -5.20 5.71 -23.42
N ASP A 147 -4.60 6.16 -22.32
CA ASP A 147 -3.82 7.39 -22.24
C ASP A 147 -2.40 7.17 -22.79
N ARG A 148 -2.20 7.61 -24.05
CA ARG A 148 -0.91 7.44 -24.74
C ARG A 148 0.20 8.24 -24.06
N ALA A 149 -0.09 9.45 -23.59
CA ALA A 149 0.92 10.30 -22.96
C ALA A 149 1.41 9.68 -21.64
N PHE A 150 0.51 9.07 -20.88
CA PHE A 150 0.85 8.32 -19.70
C PHE A 150 1.71 7.09 -20.02
N MET A 151 1.29 6.28 -21.01
CA MET A 151 2.07 5.10 -21.43
C MET A 151 3.45 5.47 -21.97
N ASP A 152 3.57 6.48 -22.82
CA ASP A 152 4.84 6.94 -23.38
C ASP A 152 5.80 7.44 -22.29
N ALA A 153 5.26 7.94 -21.18
CA ALA A 153 6.07 8.41 -20.05
C ALA A 153 6.66 7.29 -19.19
N ILE A 154 6.01 6.13 -19.11
CA ILE A 154 6.39 5.08 -18.12
C ILE A 154 6.76 3.74 -18.75
N CYS A 155 6.24 3.40 -19.96
CA CYS A 155 6.44 2.07 -20.53
C CYS A 155 7.75 1.97 -21.31
N THR A 156 8.48 0.91 -21.04
CA THR A 156 9.67 0.53 -21.85
C THR A 156 9.28 -0.36 -23.04
N ASN A 157 8.16 -1.06 -22.96
CA ASN A 157 7.65 -1.96 -23.99
C ASN A 157 6.13 -1.86 -24.07
N ILE A 158 5.58 -2.07 -25.28
CA ILE A 158 4.13 -2.09 -25.53
C ILE A 158 3.75 -3.45 -26.10
N LEU A 159 2.77 -4.10 -25.48
CA LEU A 159 2.13 -5.30 -26.02
C LEU A 159 0.82 -4.91 -26.69
N HIS A 160 0.74 -5.09 -28.00
CA HIS A 160 -0.48 -4.86 -28.77
C HIS A 160 -1.24 -6.20 -28.94
N ILE A 161 -2.49 -6.22 -28.53
CA ILE A 161 -3.37 -7.40 -28.65
C ILE A 161 -4.46 -7.09 -29.66
N GLU A 162 -4.44 -7.80 -30.80
CA GLU A 162 -5.50 -7.71 -31.81
C GLU A 162 -6.48 -8.89 -31.66
N ALA A 163 -7.78 -8.58 -31.61
CA ALA A 163 -8.79 -9.62 -31.74
C ALA A 163 -8.76 -10.17 -33.17
N LYS A 164 -8.46 -11.47 -33.35
CA LYS A 164 -8.69 -12.12 -34.64
C LYS A 164 -10.20 -12.15 -34.89
N THR A 165 -10.67 -11.30 -35.78
CA THR A 165 -12.00 -11.46 -36.40
C THR A 165 -11.94 -12.73 -37.27
N SER A 166 -12.55 -13.81 -36.84
CA SER A 166 -12.82 -14.95 -37.72
C SER A 166 -13.90 -14.51 -38.68
N GLU A 167 -13.54 -14.33 -39.96
CA GLU A 167 -14.47 -14.29 -41.08
C GLU A 167 -15.15 -15.67 -41.24
#